data_e6a2a0f361b2731ab9622bd0b624a634
#
_entry.id   e6a2a0f361b2731ab9622bd0b624a634
#
_cell.length_a   1.000
_cell.length_b   1.000
_cell.length_c   1.000
_cell.angle_alpha   90.00
_cell.angle_beta   90.00
_cell.angle_gamma   90.00
#
_symmetry.space_group_name_H-M   'P 1'
#
loop_
_entity.id
_entity.type
_entity.pdbx_description
1 polymer ?
#
loop_
_entity_poly.entity_id
_entity_poly.type
_entity_poly.pdbx_seq_one_letter_code
_entity_poly.pdbx_strand_id
1 'polypeptide(L)'
;MTSLEVPATLRAIRAQLDLTQAELAEKLGVSFATVNRWEGGGSRPQKAAMARILQVAAEAGIDVSDVDAIAAPAPTRRRGRAAAVPSTKSMEQMLWDAASSIRGEKDAPKFKDYLLPLLFLKRLSDVFDDEIARLAEEFGDLAVALEIAESDHSLLRFYLPPEARWSVISGRTTFDWPVDERGRSTAPRDIGEHLTKAVRAVVRHNPDLSGVIDVVDFAAERNGERDINPAKLRGVVETFSDPRYRLGLADVQPDFLGRAYEYLLRKFAEGSGQSAGEFFTPTEVGFLMANILRPKPGETCHDYACGSGGLLIKLQLVARELDPTSKVPLKMYGQELQAESYAVARMNTIIHDMDVDLQRGDTMINPKFRDATGSLLRFDIVVANPMWNQPFDADLFTDDPFDRFMKSGGATSGRGDWAWLQHTIATMSDGGRAAVVLDMGAVTRGSGSKNDDKERNIRKWFVEKDLIEGVILLPENLFYNTTAAGVILILNKRKPATRKNKILLLNASRRFTKGKPKNHLTPADISDLAKHYHDWADVDGIVRIIKTADAVGADYNLSPALWVTQPDDKEHRSIKEIMGDLLELDSRAREIDSALAEMLVKL
;
A
#
# COMPACT_ATOMS: atom_id res chain seq x y z
N MET A 1 -23.34 48.28 9.02
CA MET A 1 -22.03 47.82 8.50
C MET A 1 -22.16 46.32 8.29
N THR A 2 -22.55 45.92 7.09
CA THR A 2 -22.71 44.53 6.65
C THR A 2 -21.37 43.82 6.66
N SER A 3 -21.32 42.63 7.22
CA SER A 3 -20.12 41.82 7.36
C SER A 3 -19.66 41.35 5.96
N LEU A 4 -18.48 41.79 5.53
CA LEU A 4 -17.81 41.32 4.32
C LEU A 4 -17.77 39.79 4.34
N GLU A 5 -18.35 39.13 3.37
CA GLU A 5 -18.26 37.68 3.22
C GLU A 5 -16.92 37.32 2.55
N VAL A 6 -15.88 37.19 3.36
CA VAL A 6 -14.51 36.88 2.93
C VAL A 6 -14.42 35.72 1.93
N PRO A 7 -15.17 34.61 2.10
CA PRO A 7 -15.16 33.51 1.13
C PRO A 7 -15.59 33.91 -0.29
N ALA A 8 -16.62 34.75 -0.39
CA ALA A 8 -17.13 35.22 -1.68
C ALA A 8 -16.14 36.18 -2.35
N THR A 9 -15.59 37.11 -1.59
CA THR A 9 -14.60 38.08 -2.07
C THR A 9 -13.34 37.42 -2.63
N LEU A 10 -12.76 36.42 -1.94
CA LEU A 10 -11.58 35.69 -2.41
C LEU A 10 -11.84 34.92 -3.70
N ARG A 11 -13.01 34.29 -3.82
CA ARG A 11 -13.40 33.60 -5.06
C ARG A 11 -13.60 34.56 -6.23
N ALA A 12 -14.20 35.74 -5.96
CA ALA A 12 -14.39 36.78 -6.97
C ALA A 12 -13.05 37.32 -7.47
N ILE A 13 -12.07 37.58 -6.56
CA ILE A 13 -10.71 37.99 -6.93
C ILE A 13 -10.06 36.94 -7.83
N ARG A 14 -10.14 35.68 -7.48
CA ARG A 14 -9.55 34.59 -8.29
C ARG A 14 -10.19 34.49 -9.67
N ALA A 15 -11.50 34.58 -9.74
CA ALA A 15 -12.23 34.52 -10.99
C ALA A 15 -11.91 35.72 -11.91
N GLN A 16 -11.81 36.91 -11.35
CA GLN A 16 -11.54 38.14 -12.10
C GLN A 16 -10.10 38.22 -12.61
N LEU A 17 -9.14 37.68 -11.83
CA LEU A 17 -7.70 37.73 -12.18
C LEU A 17 -7.18 36.41 -12.76
N ASP A 18 -8.08 35.43 -13.00
CA ASP A 18 -7.76 34.06 -13.48
C ASP A 18 -6.65 33.37 -12.67
N LEU A 19 -6.74 33.48 -11.32
CA LEU A 19 -5.74 32.95 -10.40
C LEU A 19 -6.19 31.61 -9.79
N THR A 20 -5.24 30.72 -9.60
CA THR A 20 -5.39 29.56 -8.70
C THR A 20 -5.35 30.00 -7.23
N GLN A 21 -5.77 29.13 -6.31
CA GLN A 21 -5.66 29.40 -4.87
C GLN A 21 -4.20 29.58 -4.42
N ALA A 22 -3.25 28.92 -5.09
CA ALA A 22 -1.83 29.02 -4.79
C ALA A 22 -1.26 30.39 -5.20
N GLU A 23 -1.62 30.86 -6.40
CA GLU A 23 -1.19 32.18 -6.91
C GLU A 23 -1.84 33.33 -6.11
N LEU A 24 -3.10 33.16 -5.70
CA LEU A 24 -3.73 34.13 -4.78
C LEU A 24 -3.04 34.15 -3.42
N ALA A 25 -2.63 32.99 -2.91
CA ALA A 25 -1.91 32.89 -1.64
C ALA A 25 -0.56 33.62 -1.70
N GLU A 26 0.19 33.46 -2.79
CA GLU A 26 1.43 34.18 -3.06
C GLU A 26 1.18 35.70 -3.13
N LYS A 27 0.16 36.14 -3.89
CA LYS A 27 -0.21 37.56 -4.02
C LYS A 27 -0.63 38.19 -2.69
N LEU A 28 -1.28 37.42 -1.82
CA LEU A 28 -1.67 37.85 -0.48
C LEU A 28 -0.54 37.73 0.57
N GLY A 29 0.59 37.05 0.22
CA GLY A 29 1.70 36.81 1.13
C GLY A 29 1.36 35.84 2.27
N VAL A 30 0.53 34.82 1.99
CA VAL A 30 0.09 33.80 2.96
C VAL A 30 0.24 32.39 2.37
N SER A 31 0.09 31.36 3.20
CA SER A 31 0.14 29.98 2.68
C SER A 31 -1.15 29.59 1.93
N PHE A 32 -1.03 28.69 0.95
CA PHE A 32 -2.16 28.06 0.26
C PHE A 32 -3.24 27.53 1.24
N ALA A 33 -2.81 26.86 2.32
CA ALA A 33 -3.71 26.35 3.35
C ALA A 33 -4.51 27.45 4.04
N THR A 34 -3.96 28.66 4.12
CA THR A 34 -4.61 29.84 4.71
C THR A 34 -5.72 30.35 3.79
N VAL A 35 -5.45 30.51 2.49
CA VAL A 35 -6.46 30.94 1.50
C VAL A 35 -7.57 29.90 1.40
N ASN A 36 -7.24 28.63 1.31
CA ASN A 36 -8.23 27.55 1.27
C ASN A 36 -9.17 27.55 2.49
N ARG A 37 -8.62 27.81 3.69
CA ARG A 37 -9.39 27.89 4.94
C ARG A 37 -10.30 29.13 4.95
N TRP A 38 -9.86 30.25 4.43
CA TRP A 38 -10.65 31.46 4.31
C TRP A 38 -11.77 31.34 3.27
N GLU A 39 -11.50 30.75 2.11
CA GLU A 39 -12.50 30.47 1.07
C GLU A 39 -13.55 29.42 1.51
N GLY A 40 -13.14 28.48 2.38
CA GLY A 40 -14.03 27.50 2.98
C GLY A 40 -14.82 28.02 4.19
N GLY A 41 -14.60 29.24 4.64
CA GLY A 41 -15.27 29.82 5.82
C GLY A 41 -14.78 29.28 7.17
N GLY A 42 -13.70 28.47 7.19
CA GLY A 42 -13.17 27.80 8.38
C GLY A 42 -12.39 28.71 9.35
N SER A 43 -12.03 29.93 8.93
CA SER A 43 -11.43 30.97 9.80
C SER A 43 -11.57 32.35 9.15
N ARG A 44 -11.45 33.41 9.98
CA ARG A 44 -11.45 34.80 9.48
C ARG A 44 -10.01 35.34 9.36
N PRO A 45 -9.68 36.10 8.29
CA PRO A 45 -8.41 36.80 8.18
C PRO A 45 -8.21 37.78 9.34
N GLN A 46 -6.97 37.88 9.82
CA GLN A 46 -6.59 38.94 10.76
C GLN A 46 -6.55 40.29 10.06
N LYS A 47 -6.55 41.40 10.84
CA LYS A 47 -6.68 42.77 10.35
C LYS A 47 -5.71 43.13 9.22
N ALA A 48 -4.47 42.68 9.30
CA ALA A 48 -3.44 42.93 8.26
C ALA A 48 -3.72 42.16 6.96
N ALA A 49 -4.13 40.91 7.06
CA ALA A 49 -4.51 40.08 5.91
C ALA A 49 -5.80 40.59 5.25
N MET A 50 -6.77 41.07 6.05
CA MET A 50 -8.01 41.66 5.55
C MET A 50 -7.72 42.92 4.74
N ALA A 51 -6.81 43.80 5.19
CA ALA A 51 -6.41 44.98 4.44
C ALA A 51 -5.80 44.63 3.07
N ARG A 52 -5.00 43.55 3.02
CA ARG A 52 -4.41 43.05 1.77
C ARG A 52 -5.44 42.44 0.81
N ILE A 53 -6.42 41.71 1.34
CA ILE A 53 -7.56 41.16 0.55
C ILE A 53 -8.35 42.32 -0.09
N LEU A 54 -8.66 43.38 0.67
CA LEU A 54 -9.35 44.56 0.16
C LEU A 54 -8.54 45.31 -0.89
N GLN A 55 -7.22 45.41 -0.71
CA GLN A 55 -6.32 46.02 -1.68
C GLN A 55 -6.33 45.23 -3.01
N VAL A 56 -6.18 43.91 -2.96
CA VAL A 56 -6.18 43.06 -4.16
C VAL A 56 -7.57 43.05 -4.82
N ALA A 57 -8.67 43.15 -4.06
CA ALA A 57 -10.02 43.28 -4.59
C ALA A 57 -10.18 44.59 -5.36
N ALA A 58 -9.68 45.71 -4.82
CA ALA A 58 -9.68 47.01 -5.49
C ALA A 58 -8.81 47.02 -6.77
N GLU A 59 -7.64 46.37 -6.74
CA GLU A 59 -6.76 46.18 -7.91
C GLU A 59 -7.47 45.34 -9.00
N ALA A 60 -8.31 44.39 -8.61
CA ALA A 60 -9.12 43.56 -9.51
C ALA A 60 -10.41 44.25 -10.01
N GLY A 61 -10.68 45.50 -9.58
CA GLY A 61 -11.88 46.26 -9.94
C GLY A 61 -13.17 45.70 -9.32
N ILE A 62 -13.05 44.95 -8.22
CA ILE A 62 -14.19 44.36 -7.52
C ILE A 62 -14.68 45.35 -6.47
N ASP A 63 -15.93 45.84 -6.66
CA ASP A 63 -16.61 46.61 -5.62
C ASP A 63 -17.09 45.66 -4.52
N VAL A 64 -16.57 45.84 -3.32
CA VAL A 64 -16.82 44.98 -2.16
C VAL A 64 -18.28 45.07 -1.69
N SER A 65 -19.04 46.05 -2.17
CA SER A 65 -20.49 46.20 -1.93
C SER A 65 -21.37 45.35 -2.87
N ASP A 66 -20.83 44.86 -4.02
CA ASP A 66 -21.58 44.15 -5.07
C ASP A 66 -21.23 42.66 -5.21
N VAL A 67 -20.52 42.06 -4.26
CA VAL A 67 -20.02 40.67 -4.34
C VAL A 67 -21.14 39.63 -4.50
N ASP A 68 -22.35 39.91 -4.03
CA ASP A 68 -23.51 39.05 -4.19
C ASP A 68 -24.02 38.94 -5.65
N ALA A 69 -23.74 39.94 -6.50
CA ALA A 69 -24.21 39.96 -7.89
C ALA A 69 -23.31 39.17 -8.85
N ILE A 70 -22.03 39.01 -8.51
CA ILE A 70 -21.04 38.29 -9.33
C ILE A 70 -21.01 36.78 -8.98
N ALA A 71 -21.54 36.42 -7.81
CA ALA A 71 -21.58 35.05 -7.31
C ALA A 71 -22.85 34.26 -7.71
N ALA A 72 -23.64 34.68 -8.71
CA ALA A 72 -24.71 33.85 -9.25
C ALA A 72 -24.08 32.57 -9.85
N PRO A 73 -24.46 31.37 -9.39
CA PRO A 73 -23.85 30.13 -9.86
C PRO A 73 -24.18 29.92 -11.32
N ALA A 74 -23.18 29.79 -12.15
CA ALA A 74 -23.32 29.03 -13.38
C ALA A 74 -23.90 27.67 -13.00
N PRO A 75 -24.79 27.04 -13.82
CA PRO A 75 -25.40 25.76 -13.47
C PRO A 75 -24.27 24.77 -13.19
N THR A 76 -24.09 24.48 -11.91
CA THR A 76 -23.12 23.52 -11.45
C THR A 76 -23.52 22.17 -12.02
N ARG A 77 -22.80 21.72 -13.05
CA ARG A 77 -22.51 20.30 -13.16
C ARG A 77 -22.02 19.91 -11.75
N ARG A 78 -22.84 19.21 -11.01
CA ARG A 78 -22.44 18.50 -9.79
C ARG A 78 -21.32 17.54 -10.21
N ARG A 79 -20.08 18.02 -10.26
CA ARG A 79 -18.95 17.15 -10.00
C ARG A 79 -19.21 16.65 -8.59
N GLY A 80 -19.53 15.38 -8.47
CA GLY A 80 -19.61 14.72 -7.19
C GLY A 80 -18.41 15.18 -6.38
N ARG A 81 -18.68 15.71 -5.21
CA ARG A 81 -17.67 16.10 -4.23
C ARG A 81 -16.79 14.86 -4.06
N ALA A 82 -15.60 14.89 -4.64
CA ALA A 82 -14.60 13.89 -4.29
C ALA A 82 -14.48 13.96 -2.78
N ALA A 83 -15.08 13.01 -2.08
CA ALA A 83 -14.97 12.90 -0.66
C ALA A 83 -13.49 12.87 -0.37
N ALA A 84 -13.02 13.70 0.55
CA ALA A 84 -11.64 13.67 0.97
C ALA A 84 -11.32 12.23 1.34
N VAL A 85 -10.36 11.61 0.62
CA VAL A 85 -9.91 10.24 0.92
C VAL A 85 -9.63 10.20 2.42
N PRO A 86 -10.29 9.33 3.20
CA PRO A 86 -10.11 9.28 4.63
C PRO A 86 -8.62 9.13 4.95
N SER A 87 -8.08 9.97 5.83
CA SER A 87 -6.68 9.84 6.22
C SER A 87 -6.45 8.44 6.82
N THR A 88 -5.24 7.90 6.70
CA THR A 88 -4.86 6.60 7.31
C THR A 88 -5.28 6.52 8.78
N LYS A 89 -5.24 7.66 9.47
CA LYS A 89 -5.64 7.81 10.86
C LYS A 89 -7.16 7.63 11.07
N SER A 90 -7.99 8.05 10.12
CA SER A 90 -9.45 7.83 10.20
C SER A 90 -9.83 6.37 9.98
N MET A 91 -9.12 5.65 9.11
CA MET A 91 -9.28 4.21 8.93
C MET A 91 -8.86 3.44 10.20
N GLU A 92 -7.69 3.74 10.74
CA GLU A 92 -7.21 3.12 11.98
C GLU A 92 -8.16 3.37 13.14
N GLN A 93 -8.73 4.59 13.23
CA GLN A 93 -9.73 4.91 14.24
C GLN A 93 -11.01 4.11 14.06
N MET A 94 -11.54 4.02 12.85
CA MET A 94 -12.72 3.20 12.54
C MET A 94 -12.52 1.74 12.93
N LEU A 95 -11.40 1.16 12.53
CA LEU A 95 -11.10 -0.25 12.84
C LEU A 95 -10.91 -0.47 14.35
N TRP A 96 -10.30 0.49 15.04
CA TRP A 96 -10.14 0.44 16.49
C TRP A 96 -11.47 0.56 17.24
N ASP A 97 -12.35 1.46 16.80
CA ASP A 97 -13.66 1.65 17.38
C ASP A 97 -14.52 0.40 17.17
N ALA A 98 -14.49 -0.18 15.96
CA ALA A 98 -15.15 -1.45 15.66
C ALA A 98 -14.62 -2.62 16.50
N ALA A 99 -13.30 -2.75 16.61
CA ALA A 99 -12.65 -3.76 17.45
C ALA A 99 -12.99 -3.57 18.94
N SER A 100 -13.09 -2.32 19.38
CA SER A 100 -13.46 -1.99 20.76
C SER A 100 -14.91 -2.35 21.09
N SER A 101 -15.80 -2.34 20.13
CA SER A 101 -17.21 -2.76 20.28
C SER A 101 -17.35 -4.25 20.62
N ILE A 102 -16.38 -5.08 20.21
CA ILE A 102 -16.37 -6.53 20.44
C ILE A 102 -15.55 -6.90 21.71
N ARG A 103 -14.83 -5.97 22.33
CA ARG A 103 -14.01 -6.24 23.52
C ARG A 103 -14.83 -6.87 24.66
N GLY A 104 -14.18 -7.87 25.32
CA GLY A 104 -14.74 -8.55 26.50
C GLY A 104 -15.39 -9.91 26.19
N GLU A 105 -15.39 -10.38 24.96
CA GLU A 105 -15.67 -11.78 24.62
C GLU A 105 -14.41 -12.64 24.77
N LYS A 106 -14.56 -13.95 24.97
CA LYS A 106 -13.55 -14.86 25.52
C LYS A 106 -12.23 -15.03 24.74
N ASP A 107 -12.13 -14.60 23.47
CA ASP A 107 -10.96 -14.85 22.61
C ASP A 107 -10.61 -13.62 21.75
N ALA A 108 -9.82 -12.69 22.29
CA ALA A 108 -9.34 -11.50 21.57
C ALA A 108 -8.67 -11.79 20.20
N PRO A 109 -7.88 -12.87 20.00
CA PRO A 109 -7.27 -13.19 18.71
C PRO A 109 -8.26 -13.50 17.59
N LYS A 110 -9.49 -13.94 17.90
CA LYS A 110 -10.53 -14.29 16.92
C LYS A 110 -11.35 -13.11 16.40
N PHE A 111 -11.19 -11.91 16.99
CA PHE A 111 -11.98 -10.75 16.53
C PHE A 111 -11.67 -10.35 15.09
N LYS A 112 -10.43 -10.53 14.63
CA LYS A 112 -10.05 -10.30 13.23
C LYS A 112 -10.93 -11.12 12.28
N ASP A 113 -11.25 -12.36 12.65
CA ASP A 113 -11.99 -13.32 11.81
C ASP A 113 -13.45 -12.86 11.58
N TYR A 114 -14.01 -12.08 12.51
CA TYR A 114 -15.34 -11.49 12.38
C TYR A 114 -15.32 -10.09 11.75
N LEU A 115 -14.30 -9.28 12.07
CA LEU A 115 -14.23 -7.89 11.58
C LEU A 115 -13.92 -7.81 10.10
N LEU A 116 -13.02 -8.66 9.58
CA LEU A 116 -12.63 -8.64 8.17
C LEU A 116 -13.77 -8.96 7.21
N PRO A 117 -14.55 -10.05 7.38
CA PRO A 117 -15.71 -10.30 6.55
C PRO A 117 -16.76 -9.20 6.60
N LEU A 118 -16.98 -8.57 7.78
CA LEU A 118 -17.89 -7.43 7.91
C LEU A 118 -17.38 -6.19 7.18
N LEU A 119 -16.09 -5.89 7.32
CA LEU A 119 -15.44 -4.79 6.63
C LEU A 119 -15.51 -5.00 5.11
N PHE A 120 -15.28 -6.23 4.66
CA PHE A 120 -15.38 -6.58 3.25
C PHE A 120 -16.82 -6.47 2.74
N LEU A 121 -17.80 -6.97 3.48
CA LEU A 121 -19.22 -6.85 3.12
C LEU A 121 -19.64 -5.37 3.01
N LYS A 122 -19.18 -4.53 3.95
CA LYS A 122 -19.37 -3.08 3.87
C LYS A 122 -18.73 -2.50 2.62
N ARG A 123 -17.47 -2.90 2.31
CA ARG A 123 -16.76 -2.47 1.11
C ARG A 123 -17.48 -2.90 -0.17
N LEU A 124 -17.94 -4.16 -0.25
CA LEU A 124 -18.74 -4.64 -1.38
C LEU A 124 -19.99 -3.77 -1.58
N SER A 125 -20.72 -3.45 -0.50
CA SER A 125 -21.92 -2.65 -0.61
C SER A 125 -21.64 -1.23 -1.10
N ASP A 126 -20.59 -0.58 -0.58
CA ASP A 126 -20.24 0.78 -1.02
C ASP A 126 -19.74 0.82 -2.48
N VAL A 127 -19.00 -0.22 -2.91
CA VAL A 127 -18.56 -0.35 -4.31
C VAL A 127 -19.74 -0.69 -5.22
N PHE A 128 -20.67 -1.54 -4.77
CA PHE A 128 -21.90 -1.81 -5.51
C PHE A 128 -22.72 -0.53 -5.73
N ASP A 129 -22.86 0.30 -4.70
CA ASP A 129 -23.53 1.60 -4.82
C ASP A 129 -22.82 2.52 -5.84
N ASP A 130 -21.47 2.49 -5.92
CA ASP A 130 -20.70 3.23 -6.95
C ASP A 130 -20.97 2.66 -8.36
N GLU A 131 -21.07 1.34 -8.52
CA GLU A 131 -21.36 0.71 -9.82
C GLU A 131 -22.80 1.04 -10.28
N ILE A 132 -23.77 1.02 -9.38
CA ILE A 132 -25.15 1.42 -9.70
C ILE A 132 -25.20 2.91 -10.06
N ALA A 133 -24.46 3.78 -9.36
CA ALA A 133 -24.37 5.20 -9.72
C ALA A 133 -23.75 5.40 -11.11
N ARG A 134 -22.72 4.63 -11.46
CA ARG A 134 -22.12 4.64 -12.81
C ARG A 134 -23.11 4.21 -13.89
N LEU A 135 -23.86 3.14 -13.65
CA LEU A 135 -24.89 2.69 -14.58
C LEU A 135 -26.01 3.74 -14.72
N ALA A 136 -26.38 4.41 -13.64
CA ALA A 136 -27.39 5.48 -13.68
C ALA A 136 -26.95 6.70 -14.52
N GLU A 137 -25.64 7.01 -14.58
CA GLU A 137 -25.11 8.02 -15.51
C GLU A 137 -25.34 7.64 -16.98
N GLU A 138 -25.34 6.34 -17.29
CA GLU A 138 -25.56 5.81 -18.64
C GLU A 138 -27.06 5.69 -18.97
N PHE A 139 -27.87 5.21 -18.02
CA PHE A 139 -29.29 4.91 -18.21
C PHE A 139 -30.24 5.99 -17.66
N GLY A 140 -29.72 7.03 -16.99
CA GLY A 140 -30.43 8.25 -16.60
C GLY A 140 -31.17 8.21 -15.26
N ASP A 141 -31.36 7.04 -14.63
CA ASP A 141 -32.10 6.88 -13.35
C ASP A 141 -31.52 5.75 -12.51
N LEU A 142 -31.40 5.98 -11.18
CA LEU A 142 -30.88 4.98 -10.22
C LEU A 142 -31.77 3.74 -10.10
N ALA A 143 -33.09 3.90 -10.16
CA ALA A 143 -34.03 2.78 -10.05
C ALA A 143 -33.95 1.89 -11.30
N VAL A 144 -33.87 2.50 -12.49
CA VAL A 144 -33.67 1.80 -13.77
C VAL A 144 -32.33 1.09 -13.80
N ALA A 145 -31.26 1.75 -13.36
CA ALA A 145 -29.93 1.15 -13.26
C ALA A 145 -29.92 -0.09 -12.35
N LEU A 146 -30.62 -0.02 -11.22
CA LEU A 146 -30.73 -1.12 -10.30
C LEU A 146 -31.54 -2.28 -10.90
N GLU A 147 -32.66 -2.03 -11.57
CA GLU A 147 -33.47 -3.04 -12.26
C GLU A 147 -32.66 -3.74 -13.36
N ILE A 148 -31.91 -2.99 -14.15
CA ILE A 148 -31.01 -3.53 -15.17
C ILE A 148 -29.93 -4.40 -14.52
N ALA A 149 -29.28 -3.94 -13.45
CA ALA A 149 -28.26 -4.66 -12.72
C ALA A 149 -28.79 -5.96 -12.06
N GLU A 150 -30.05 -6.02 -11.69
CA GLU A 150 -30.73 -7.23 -11.17
C GLU A 150 -31.09 -8.21 -12.29
N SER A 151 -31.32 -7.74 -13.51
CA SER A 151 -31.62 -8.57 -14.68
C SER A 151 -30.37 -9.08 -15.39
N ASP A 152 -29.27 -8.31 -15.40
CA ASP A 152 -28.01 -8.66 -16.05
C ASP A 152 -26.81 -8.34 -15.14
N HIS A 153 -26.37 -9.35 -14.40
CA HIS A 153 -25.22 -9.25 -13.48
C HIS A 153 -23.88 -9.04 -14.22
N SER A 154 -23.79 -9.31 -15.52
CA SER A 154 -22.55 -9.16 -16.30
C SER A 154 -22.11 -7.69 -16.44
N LEU A 155 -22.99 -6.73 -16.21
CA LEU A 155 -22.72 -5.31 -16.22
C LEU A 155 -21.98 -4.82 -14.96
N LEU A 156 -21.87 -5.68 -13.95
CA LEU A 156 -21.27 -5.38 -12.66
C LEU A 156 -20.00 -6.20 -12.45
N ARG A 157 -19.06 -5.68 -11.67
CA ARG A 157 -17.88 -6.41 -11.21
C ARG A 157 -18.23 -7.62 -10.35
N PHE A 158 -19.31 -7.52 -9.59
CA PHE A 158 -19.91 -8.53 -8.76
C PHE A 158 -21.35 -8.15 -8.48
N TYR A 159 -22.19 -9.14 -8.24
CA TYR A 159 -23.57 -8.88 -7.85
C TYR A 159 -23.73 -8.93 -6.32
N LEU A 160 -24.40 -7.93 -5.77
CA LEU A 160 -24.75 -7.87 -4.35
C LEU A 160 -26.26 -8.03 -4.16
N PRO A 161 -26.73 -9.19 -3.66
CA PRO A 161 -28.15 -9.43 -3.46
C PRO A 161 -28.75 -8.48 -2.41
N PRO A 162 -30.03 -8.13 -2.51
CA PRO A 162 -30.67 -7.10 -1.68
C PRO A 162 -30.47 -7.30 -0.18
N GLU A 163 -30.61 -8.53 0.33
CA GLU A 163 -30.43 -8.87 1.74
C GLU A 163 -29.00 -8.64 2.26
N ALA A 164 -28.03 -8.54 1.36
CA ALA A 164 -26.62 -8.31 1.69
C ALA A 164 -26.20 -6.85 1.55
N ARG A 165 -27.06 -5.95 1.06
CA ARG A 165 -26.76 -4.52 0.95
C ARG A 165 -26.64 -3.90 2.33
N TRP A 166 -25.65 -3.06 2.52
CA TRP A 166 -25.37 -2.47 3.84
C TRP A 166 -26.53 -1.61 4.36
N SER A 167 -27.31 -0.99 3.48
CA SER A 167 -28.52 -0.26 3.83
C SER A 167 -29.56 -1.15 4.54
N VAL A 168 -29.70 -2.40 4.09
CA VAL A 168 -30.59 -3.42 4.68
C VAL A 168 -30.00 -3.96 5.98
N ILE A 169 -28.72 -4.33 6.00
CA ILE A 169 -28.02 -4.86 7.18
C ILE A 169 -28.04 -3.84 8.33
N SER A 170 -27.86 -2.55 8.02
CA SER A 170 -27.89 -1.47 9.02
C SER A 170 -29.29 -1.06 9.43
N GLY A 171 -30.34 -1.60 8.79
CA GLY A 171 -31.74 -1.25 9.05
C GLY A 171 -32.18 0.11 8.49
N ARG A 172 -31.39 0.71 7.59
CA ARG A 172 -31.77 1.96 6.90
C ARG A 172 -32.81 1.75 5.82
N THR A 173 -32.84 0.55 5.23
CA THR A 173 -33.80 0.12 4.22
C THR A 173 -34.45 -1.17 4.70
N THR A 174 -35.77 -1.26 4.55
CA THR A 174 -36.51 -2.49 4.81
C THR A 174 -36.32 -3.50 3.67
N PHE A 175 -36.33 -4.78 3.99
CA PHE A 175 -36.32 -5.88 3.03
C PHE A 175 -37.42 -6.87 3.35
N ASP A 176 -38.21 -7.21 2.35
CA ASP A 176 -39.29 -8.17 2.49
C ASP A 176 -38.75 -9.59 2.37
N TRP A 177 -38.55 -10.21 3.54
CA TRP A 177 -38.01 -11.55 3.61
C TRP A 177 -39.00 -12.57 3.04
N PRO A 178 -38.57 -13.44 2.12
CA PRO A 178 -39.44 -14.47 1.56
C PRO A 178 -39.98 -15.41 2.65
N VAL A 179 -41.05 -16.08 2.34
CA VAL A 179 -41.59 -17.18 3.17
C VAL A 179 -41.06 -18.53 2.66
N ASP A 180 -40.88 -19.49 3.57
CA ASP A 180 -40.51 -20.83 3.22
C ASP A 180 -41.72 -21.62 2.60
N GLU A 181 -41.49 -22.84 2.14
CA GLU A 181 -42.53 -23.71 1.56
C GLU A 181 -43.71 -23.94 2.52
N ARG A 182 -43.55 -23.70 3.80
CA ARG A 182 -44.57 -23.81 4.85
C ARG A 182 -45.23 -22.48 5.23
N GLY A 183 -44.94 -21.41 4.47
CA GLY A 183 -45.48 -20.08 4.69
C GLY A 183 -44.90 -19.33 5.90
N ARG A 184 -43.74 -19.80 6.45
CA ARG A 184 -43.08 -19.14 7.59
C ARG A 184 -42.07 -18.15 7.06
N SER A 185 -42.03 -16.96 7.69
CA SER A 185 -41.01 -15.93 7.36
C SER A 185 -39.61 -16.49 7.52
N THR A 186 -38.76 -16.20 6.53
CA THR A 186 -37.33 -16.50 6.58
C THR A 186 -36.53 -15.35 7.17
N ALA A 187 -37.16 -14.31 7.71
CA ALA A 187 -36.49 -13.19 8.35
C ALA A 187 -35.51 -13.65 9.46
N PRO A 188 -34.34 -13.04 9.56
CA PRO A 188 -33.35 -13.37 10.60
C PRO A 188 -33.89 -12.96 11.98
N ARG A 189 -33.62 -13.79 13.00
CA ARG A 189 -34.01 -13.52 14.39
C ARG A 189 -33.18 -12.41 15.02
N ASP A 190 -31.92 -12.29 14.60
CA ASP A 190 -30.96 -11.31 15.09
C ASP A 190 -29.97 -10.89 14.00
N ILE A 191 -29.11 -9.93 14.32
CA ILE A 191 -28.11 -9.42 13.38
C ILE A 191 -27.08 -10.48 12.98
N GLY A 192 -26.73 -11.46 13.84
CA GLY A 192 -25.83 -12.54 13.52
C GLY A 192 -26.38 -13.47 12.42
N GLU A 193 -27.67 -13.84 12.54
CA GLU A 193 -28.34 -14.60 11.49
C GLU A 193 -28.44 -13.81 10.18
N HIS A 194 -28.72 -12.50 10.26
CA HIS A 194 -28.75 -11.66 9.06
C HIS A 194 -27.40 -11.64 8.36
N LEU A 195 -26.32 -11.38 9.09
CA LEU A 195 -24.97 -11.34 8.55
C LEU A 195 -24.57 -12.69 7.93
N THR A 196 -24.87 -13.81 8.58
CA THR A 196 -24.61 -15.14 8.05
C THR A 196 -25.38 -15.40 6.75
N LYS A 197 -26.66 -15.02 6.69
CA LYS A 197 -27.47 -15.11 5.47
C LYS A 197 -26.92 -14.22 4.36
N ALA A 198 -26.58 -12.98 4.67
CA ALA A 198 -26.02 -12.01 3.73
C ALA A 198 -24.74 -12.54 3.10
N VAL A 199 -23.77 -13.00 3.90
CA VAL A 199 -22.51 -13.55 3.41
C VAL A 199 -22.73 -14.76 2.52
N ARG A 200 -23.60 -15.70 2.93
CA ARG A 200 -23.94 -16.89 2.13
C ARG A 200 -24.66 -16.54 0.83
N ALA A 201 -25.46 -15.48 0.83
CA ALA A 201 -26.12 -14.99 -0.39
C ALA A 201 -25.10 -14.37 -1.35
N VAL A 202 -24.15 -13.57 -0.85
CA VAL A 202 -23.05 -13.02 -1.66
C VAL A 202 -22.26 -14.14 -2.34
N VAL A 203 -21.85 -15.16 -1.60
CA VAL A 203 -21.07 -16.30 -2.14
C VAL A 203 -21.86 -17.09 -3.21
N ARG A 204 -23.17 -17.27 -3.03
CA ARG A 204 -24.00 -17.95 -4.05
C ARG A 204 -23.98 -17.26 -5.41
N HIS A 205 -23.93 -15.93 -5.41
CA HIS A 205 -23.88 -15.12 -6.63
C HIS A 205 -22.46 -14.83 -7.12
N ASN A 206 -21.45 -15.00 -6.26
CA ASN A 206 -20.04 -14.77 -6.55
C ASN A 206 -19.21 -15.98 -6.07
N PRO A 207 -19.20 -17.09 -6.80
CA PRO A 207 -18.56 -18.36 -6.36
C PRO A 207 -17.08 -18.22 -6.01
N ASP A 208 -16.41 -17.23 -6.61
CA ASP A 208 -15.01 -16.91 -6.34
C ASP A 208 -14.75 -16.45 -4.90
N LEU A 209 -15.78 -16.05 -4.15
CA LEU A 209 -15.70 -15.70 -2.74
C LEU A 209 -15.95 -16.88 -1.80
N SER A 210 -16.23 -18.07 -2.33
CA SER A 210 -16.44 -19.28 -1.52
C SER A 210 -15.17 -19.67 -0.77
N GLY A 211 -15.31 -19.96 0.52
CA GLY A 211 -14.21 -20.26 1.41
C GLY A 211 -13.34 -19.04 1.77
N VAL A 212 -13.79 -17.84 1.40
CA VAL A 212 -13.10 -16.56 1.68
C VAL A 212 -13.83 -15.75 2.74
N ILE A 213 -15.12 -15.48 2.54
CA ILE A 213 -15.92 -14.66 3.46
C ILE A 213 -16.92 -15.47 4.27
N ASP A 214 -17.28 -16.65 3.82
CA ASP A 214 -18.25 -17.57 4.44
C ASP A 214 -17.62 -18.56 5.42
N VAL A 215 -16.37 -18.35 5.78
CA VAL A 215 -15.63 -19.15 6.79
C VAL A 215 -16.13 -18.90 8.21
N VAL A 216 -16.85 -17.82 8.44
CA VAL A 216 -17.38 -17.42 9.74
C VAL A 216 -18.90 -17.51 9.75
N ASP A 217 -19.44 -18.18 10.74
CA ASP A 217 -20.87 -18.16 11.06
C ASP A 217 -21.11 -17.17 12.20
N PHE A 218 -21.68 -16.00 11.88
CA PHE A 218 -21.99 -14.95 12.87
C PHE A 218 -23.13 -15.36 13.82
N ALA A 219 -23.84 -16.42 13.48
CA ALA A 219 -24.92 -16.98 14.29
C ALA A 219 -24.48 -18.25 15.05
N ALA A 220 -23.20 -18.59 15.02
CA ALA A 220 -22.68 -19.77 15.70
C ALA A 220 -23.03 -19.77 17.19
N GLU A 221 -23.45 -20.95 17.69
CA GLU A 221 -23.76 -21.17 19.09
C GLU A 221 -22.83 -22.23 19.67
N ARG A 222 -22.38 -22.01 20.89
CA ARG A 222 -21.60 -22.97 21.66
C ARG A 222 -22.22 -23.13 23.05
N ASN A 223 -22.58 -24.35 23.38
CA ASN A 223 -23.28 -24.67 24.65
C ASN A 223 -24.59 -23.89 24.85
N GLY A 224 -25.31 -23.55 23.76
CA GLY A 224 -26.59 -22.82 23.82
C GLY A 224 -26.45 -21.29 23.92
N GLU A 225 -25.22 -20.77 23.86
CA GLU A 225 -24.95 -19.33 23.84
C GLU A 225 -24.31 -18.94 22.49
N ARG A 226 -24.62 -17.74 22.00
CA ARG A 226 -23.95 -17.18 20.81
C ARG A 226 -22.45 -17.01 21.07
N ASP A 227 -21.60 -17.43 20.12
CA ASP A 227 -20.15 -17.19 20.19
C ASP A 227 -19.81 -15.70 20.28
N ILE A 228 -20.63 -14.85 19.62
CA ILE A 228 -20.58 -13.40 19.78
C ILE A 228 -21.98 -12.87 20.10
N ASN A 229 -22.07 -11.99 21.08
CA ASN A 229 -23.31 -11.32 21.45
C ASN A 229 -23.86 -10.48 20.27
N PRO A 230 -25.11 -10.69 19.83
CA PRO A 230 -25.71 -9.93 18.72
C PRO A 230 -25.70 -8.40 18.92
N ALA A 231 -25.80 -7.92 20.17
CA ALA A 231 -25.73 -6.48 20.45
C ALA A 231 -24.34 -5.90 20.11
N LYS A 232 -23.27 -6.66 20.31
CA LYS A 232 -21.90 -6.24 19.95
C LYS A 232 -21.68 -6.24 18.43
N LEU A 233 -22.19 -7.26 17.72
CA LEU A 233 -22.20 -7.24 16.25
C LEU A 233 -22.95 -6.02 15.70
N ARG A 234 -24.07 -5.66 16.33
CA ARG A 234 -24.81 -4.43 15.99
C ARG A 234 -23.96 -3.19 16.18
N GLY A 235 -23.20 -3.08 17.27
CA GLY A 235 -22.26 -1.97 17.52
C GLY A 235 -21.17 -1.86 16.44
N VAL A 236 -20.67 -2.98 15.91
CA VAL A 236 -19.75 -2.97 14.76
C VAL A 236 -20.43 -2.46 13.51
N VAL A 237 -21.66 -2.95 13.22
CA VAL A 237 -22.45 -2.50 12.06
C VAL A 237 -22.73 -1.00 12.16
N GLU A 238 -23.07 -0.48 13.34
CA GLU A 238 -23.30 0.94 13.58
C GLU A 238 -22.01 1.75 13.35
N THR A 239 -20.86 1.28 13.85
CA THR A 239 -19.56 1.94 13.63
C THR A 239 -19.24 2.03 12.14
N PHE A 240 -19.37 0.94 11.39
CA PHE A 240 -19.12 0.92 9.95
C PHE A 240 -20.19 1.68 9.15
N SER A 241 -21.34 1.97 9.75
CA SER A 241 -22.43 2.72 9.13
C SER A 241 -22.27 4.24 9.25
N ASP A 242 -21.25 4.73 9.97
CA ASP A 242 -20.95 6.16 10.04
C ASP A 242 -20.66 6.70 8.64
N PRO A 243 -21.34 7.75 8.16
CA PRO A 243 -21.14 8.30 6.82
C PRO A 243 -19.70 8.75 6.53
N ARG A 244 -18.91 9.04 7.58
CA ARG A 244 -17.48 9.39 7.45
C ARG A 244 -16.62 8.21 6.98
N TYR A 245 -17.12 7.00 7.13
CA TYR A 245 -16.41 5.74 6.84
C TYR A 245 -16.99 5.03 5.62
N ARG A 246 -17.32 5.79 4.58
CA ARG A 246 -17.67 5.20 3.29
C ARG A 246 -16.43 4.56 2.66
N LEU A 247 -16.61 3.37 2.09
CA LEU A 247 -15.54 2.53 1.56
C LEU A 247 -15.67 2.29 0.04
N GLY A 248 -16.23 3.25 -0.70
CA GLY A 248 -16.35 3.22 -2.16
C GLY A 248 -15.00 3.33 -2.88
N LEU A 249 -15.00 3.15 -4.20
CA LEU A 249 -13.77 3.11 -5.02
C LEU A 249 -12.91 4.37 -4.90
N ALA A 250 -13.55 5.53 -4.80
CA ALA A 250 -12.88 6.82 -4.65
C ALA A 250 -12.61 7.22 -3.19
N ASP A 251 -13.20 6.52 -2.21
CA ASP A 251 -13.16 6.92 -0.81
C ASP A 251 -11.91 6.42 -0.09
N VAL A 252 -11.36 5.27 -0.52
CA VAL A 252 -10.22 4.63 0.12
C VAL A 252 -9.17 4.20 -0.91
N GLN A 253 -7.94 4.06 -0.46
CA GLN A 253 -6.84 3.62 -1.32
C GLN A 253 -7.08 2.19 -1.85
N PRO A 254 -6.54 1.85 -3.02
CA PRO A 254 -6.77 0.56 -3.67
C PRO A 254 -6.50 -0.66 -2.77
N ASP A 255 -5.45 -0.60 -1.97
CA ASP A 255 -5.05 -1.70 -1.07
C ASP A 255 -5.57 -1.53 0.36
N PHE A 256 -6.75 -0.95 0.49
CA PHE A 256 -7.39 -0.66 1.78
C PHE A 256 -7.57 -1.92 2.64
N LEU A 257 -8.05 -3.02 2.05
CA LEU A 257 -8.32 -4.26 2.80
C LEU A 257 -7.04 -4.89 3.34
N GLY A 258 -5.94 -4.89 2.56
CA GLY A 258 -4.64 -5.37 3.01
C GLY A 258 -4.12 -4.56 4.21
N ARG A 259 -4.21 -3.24 4.13
CA ARG A 259 -3.82 -2.34 5.23
C ARG A 259 -4.70 -2.50 6.48
N ALA A 260 -6.00 -2.68 6.30
CA ALA A 260 -6.94 -2.92 7.39
C ALA A 260 -6.61 -4.24 8.11
N TYR A 261 -6.33 -5.29 7.34
CA TYR A 261 -5.92 -6.59 7.85
C TYR A 261 -4.66 -6.50 8.70
N GLU A 262 -3.61 -5.84 8.19
CA GLU A 262 -2.37 -5.64 8.94
C GLU A 262 -2.54 -4.84 10.21
N TYR A 263 -3.32 -3.75 10.12
CA TYR A 263 -3.59 -2.95 11.31
C TYR A 263 -4.22 -3.80 12.42
N LEU A 264 -5.20 -4.64 12.06
CA LEU A 264 -5.84 -5.54 13.01
C LEU A 264 -4.87 -6.59 13.55
N LEU A 265 -4.05 -7.23 12.69
CA LEU A 265 -3.03 -8.18 13.12
C LEU A 265 -2.06 -7.55 14.11
N ARG A 266 -1.51 -6.38 13.80
CA ARG A 266 -0.59 -5.67 14.68
C ARG A 266 -1.23 -5.35 16.03
N LYS A 267 -2.45 -4.81 16.03
CA LYS A 267 -3.14 -4.41 17.25
C LYS A 267 -3.49 -5.59 18.16
N PHE A 268 -3.78 -6.72 17.59
CA PHE A 268 -4.04 -7.93 18.36
C PHE A 268 -2.75 -8.65 18.78
N ALA A 269 -1.66 -8.54 17.99
CA ALA A 269 -0.35 -9.07 18.35
C ALA A 269 0.32 -8.28 19.49
N GLU A 270 0.16 -6.94 19.54
CA GLU A 270 0.62 -6.09 20.63
C GLU A 270 0.10 -6.58 22.02
N GLY A 271 -1.09 -7.23 22.04
CA GLY A 271 -1.69 -7.80 23.25
C GLY A 271 -1.27 -9.23 23.57
N SER A 272 -0.69 -10.00 22.63
CA SER A 272 -0.37 -11.42 22.78
C SER A 272 1.13 -11.74 22.85
N GLY A 273 2.01 -10.74 22.68
CA GLY A 273 3.46 -10.93 22.68
C GLY A 273 4.02 -11.72 21.49
N GLN A 274 3.22 -11.96 20.47
CA GLN A 274 3.62 -12.65 19.25
C GLN A 274 4.06 -11.63 18.18
N SER A 275 5.24 -11.85 17.58
CA SER A 275 5.67 -11.09 16.40
C SER A 275 4.79 -11.49 15.22
N ALA A 276 4.00 -10.58 14.71
CA ALA A 276 3.32 -10.77 13.43
C ALA A 276 4.38 -10.83 12.33
N GLY A 277 4.65 -12.03 11.81
CA GLY A 277 5.70 -12.31 10.83
C GLY A 277 5.37 -11.89 9.40
N GLU A 278 4.31 -11.11 9.16
CA GLU A 278 3.90 -10.71 7.82
C GLU A 278 4.46 -9.34 7.45
N PHE A 279 5.10 -9.28 6.29
CA PHE A 279 5.69 -8.08 5.71
C PHE A 279 4.78 -7.51 4.63
N PHE A 280 4.07 -6.44 4.96
CA PHE A 280 3.32 -5.70 3.96
C PHE A 280 4.20 -4.72 3.22
N THR A 281 4.00 -4.63 1.91
CA THR A 281 4.69 -3.65 1.08
C THR A 281 4.01 -2.30 1.20
N PRO A 282 4.70 -1.24 1.70
CA PRO A 282 4.14 0.10 1.70
C PRO A 282 3.60 0.47 0.31
N THR A 283 2.45 1.13 0.29
CA THR A 283 1.75 1.47 -0.96
C THR A 283 2.65 2.22 -1.93
N GLU A 284 3.44 3.15 -1.43
CA GLU A 284 4.39 3.95 -2.19
C GLU A 284 5.53 3.14 -2.79
N VAL A 285 6.04 2.13 -2.07
CA VAL A 285 7.07 1.21 -2.59
C VAL A 285 6.51 0.39 -3.75
N GLY A 286 5.29 -0.12 -3.61
CA GLY A 286 4.61 -0.85 -4.68
C GLY A 286 4.38 0.00 -5.94
N PHE A 287 3.96 1.27 -5.78
CA PHE A 287 3.85 2.20 -6.92
C PHE A 287 5.20 2.52 -7.54
N LEU A 288 6.26 2.68 -6.75
CA LEU A 288 7.62 2.88 -7.27
C LEU A 288 8.05 1.69 -8.12
N MET A 289 7.86 0.46 -7.63
CA MET A 289 8.17 -0.76 -8.38
C MET A 289 7.39 -0.83 -9.70
N ALA A 290 6.09 -0.56 -9.66
CA ALA A 290 5.23 -0.58 -10.85
C ALA A 290 5.64 0.50 -11.87
N ASN A 291 5.97 1.72 -11.43
CA ASN A 291 6.46 2.80 -12.31
C ASN A 291 7.83 2.50 -12.93
N ILE A 292 8.71 1.77 -12.21
CA ILE A 292 9.99 1.30 -12.75
C ILE A 292 9.77 0.22 -13.81
N LEU A 293 8.90 -0.74 -13.54
CA LEU A 293 8.64 -1.86 -14.45
C LEU A 293 7.82 -1.46 -15.68
N ARG A 294 6.99 -0.42 -15.60
CA ARG A 294 6.13 0.06 -16.70
C ARG A 294 5.40 -1.07 -17.40
N PRO A 295 4.43 -1.70 -16.72
CA PRO A 295 3.67 -2.80 -17.31
C PRO A 295 2.91 -2.36 -18.55
N LYS A 296 2.87 -3.23 -19.56
CA LYS A 296 2.17 -2.99 -20.84
C LYS A 296 0.92 -3.87 -20.92
N PRO A 297 -0.14 -3.40 -21.58
CA PRO A 297 -1.34 -4.20 -21.80
C PRO A 297 -1.03 -5.59 -22.35
N GLY A 298 -1.64 -6.61 -21.75
CA GLY A 298 -1.49 -8.01 -22.15
C GLY A 298 -0.25 -8.73 -21.63
N GLU A 299 0.69 -8.04 -20.97
CA GLU A 299 1.83 -8.71 -20.31
C GLU A 299 1.36 -9.61 -19.16
N THR A 300 2.10 -10.71 -18.97
CA THR A 300 1.91 -11.64 -17.86
C THR A 300 2.70 -11.16 -16.64
N CYS A 301 2.03 -11.05 -15.49
CA CYS A 301 2.62 -10.58 -14.24
C CYS A 301 2.52 -11.64 -13.15
N HIS A 302 3.58 -11.84 -12.38
CA HIS A 302 3.62 -12.82 -11.30
C HIS A 302 4.13 -12.22 -9.99
N ASP A 303 3.40 -12.51 -8.91
CA ASP A 303 3.82 -12.28 -7.54
C ASP A 303 3.76 -13.59 -6.76
N TYR A 304 4.91 -14.18 -6.48
CA TYR A 304 5.04 -15.48 -5.85
C TYR A 304 4.92 -15.45 -4.31
N ALA A 305 4.77 -14.28 -3.72
CA ALA A 305 4.55 -14.04 -2.29
C ALA A 305 3.55 -12.89 -2.15
N CYS A 306 2.36 -13.05 -2.78
CA CYS A 306 1.51 -11.92 -3.13
C CYS A 306 0.79 -11.26 -1.94
N GLY A 307 0.79 -11.88 -0.76
CA GLY A 307 0.10 -11.35 0.39
C GLY A 307 -1.36 -11.01 0.09
N SER A 308 -1.74 -9.76 0.25
CA SER A 308 -3.06 -9.21 -0.09
C SER A 308 -3.26 -8.91 -1.59
N GLY A 309 -2.31 -9.22 -2.46
CA GLY A 309 -2.33 -8.87 -3.88
C GLY A 309 -1.95 -7.42 -4.19
N GLY A 310 -1.40 -6.72 -3.21
CA GLY A 310 -1.15 -5.28 -3.28
C GLY A 310 -0.20 -4.85 -4.41
N LEU A 311 0.85 -5.62 -4.72
CA LEU A 311 1.76 -5.32 -5.83
C LEU A 311 1.08 -5.53 -7.19
N LEU A 312 0.29 -6.60 -7.35
CA LEU A 312 -0.47 -6.86 -8.57
C LEU A 312 -1.48 -5.74 -8.87
N ILE A 313 -2.19 -5.25 -7.84
CA ILE A 313 -3.09 -4.10 -7.96
C ILE A 313 -2.34 -2.88 -8.52
N LYS A 314 -1.17 -2.57 -7.98
CA LYS A 314 -0.39 -1.39 -8.39
C LYS A 314 0.13 -1.53 -9.82
N LEU A 315 0.53 -2.73 -10.25
CA LEU A 315 0.86 -2.98 -11.65
C LEU A 315 -0.34 -2.68 -12.57
N GLN A 316 -1.54 -3.15 -12.23
CA GLN A 316 -2.75 -2.91 -13.02
C GLN A 316 -3.11 -1.41 -13.08
N LEU A 317 -3.01 -0.70 -11.96
CA LEU A 317 -3.30 0.73 -11.91
C LEU A 317 -2.32 1.54 -12.75
N VAL A 318 -1.03 1.27 -12.63
CA VAL A 318 0.01 1.95 -13.44
C VAL A 318 -0.11 1.59 -14.92
N ALA A 319 -0.46 0.34 -15.28
CA ALA A 319 -0.70 -0.02 -16.68
C ALA A 319 -1.86 0.80 -17.27
N ARG A 320 -2.96 0.95 -16.53
CA ARG A 320 -4.11 1.77 -16.94
C ARG A 320 -3.78 3.27 -17.02
N GLU A 321 -2.90 3.76 -16.17
CA GLU A 321 -2.42 5.15 -16.19
C GLU A 321 -1.52 5.41 -17.40
N LEU A 322 -0.62 4.47 -17.72
CA LEU A 322 0.31 4.59 -18.86
C LEU A 322 -0.38 4.44 -20.22
N ASP A 323 -1.44 3.63 -20.30
CA ASP A 323 -2.25 3.47 -21.52
C ASP A 323 -3.75 3.41 -21.15
N PRO A 324 -4.39 4.58 -20.90
CA PRO A 324 -5.81 4.63 -20.55
C PRO A 324 -6.75 4.24 -21.68
N THR A 325 -6.25 4.11 -22.91
CA THR A 325 -7.05 3.74 -24.09
C THR A 325 -7.14 2.23 -24.31
N SER A 326 -6.21 1.48 -23.74
CA SER A 326 -6.18 0.03 -23.85
C SER A 326 -7.29 -0.63 -23.04
N LYS A 327 -8.01 -1.54 -23.67
CA LYS A 327 -8.98 -2.45 -23.01
C LYS A 327 -8.38 -3.82 -22.67
N VAL A 328 -7.11 -4.05 -23.03
CA VAL A 328 -6.45 -5.33 -22.77
C VAL A 328 -5.88 -5.32 -21.35
N PRO A 329 -6.39 -6.16 -20.42
CA PRO A 329 -5.88 -6.23 -19.06
C PRO A 329 -4.50 -6.88 -19.01
N LEU A 330 -3.81 -6.70 -17.89
CA LEU A 330 -2.69 -7.57 -17.52
C LEU A 330 -3.22 -8.97 -17.19
N LYS A 331 -2.44 -10.01 -17.51
CA LYS A 331 -2.70 -11.38 -17.03
C LYS A 331 -1.86 -11.60 -15.78
N MET A 332 -2.51 -11.77 -14.66
CA MET A 332 -1.82 -11.78 -13.37
C MET A 332 -1.91 -13.15 -12.68
N TYR A 333 -0.85 -13.47 -11.95
CA TYR A 333 -0.68 -14.74 -11.26
C TYR A 333 -0.11 -14.45 -9.87
N GLY A 334 -0.79 -14.91 -8.83
CA GLY A 334 -0.38 -14.70 -7.45
C GLY A 334 -0.32 -16.00 -6.66
N GLN A 335 0.72 -16.21 -5.88
CA GLN A 335 0.78 -17.32 -4.94
C GLN A 335 1.01 -16.83 -3.53
N GLU A 336 0.24 -17.37 -2.56
CA GLU A 336 0.31 -16.98 -1.16
C GLU A 336 0.20 -18.20 -0.25
N LEU A 337 1.04 -18.25 0.77
CA LEU A 337 1.07 -19.34 1.75
C LEU A 337 -0.05 -19.21 2.78
N GLN A 338 -0.21 -18.02 3.34
CA GLN A 338 -1.12 -17.76 4.45
C GLN A 338 -2.58 -17.70 3.97
N ALA A 339 -3.46 -18.44 4.64
CA ALA A 339 -4.87 -18.53 4.25
C ALA A 339 -5.59 -17.17 4.32
N GLU A 340 -5.28 -16.40 5.36
CA GLU A 340 -5.90 -15.11 5.61
C GLU A 340 -5.47 -14.07 4.58
N SER A 341 -4.18 -13.97 4.29
CA SER A 341 -3.64 -13.07 3.27
C SER A 341 -4.14 -13.44 1.88
N TYR A 342 -4.20 -14.74 1.57
CA TYR A 342 -4.82 -15.26 0.35
C TYR A 342 -6.30 -14.85 0.24
N ALA A 343 -7.07 -14.95 1.33
CA ALA A 343 -8.47 -14.52 1.33
C ALA A 343 -8.60 -13.01 1.04
N VAL A 344 -7.74 -12.18 1.63
CA VAL A 344 -7.70 -10.73 1.34
C VAL A 344 -7.32 -10.46 -0.13
N ALA A 345 -6.37 -11.22 -0.69
CA ALA A 345 -6.04 -11.10 -2.12
C ALA A 345 -7.23 -11.41 -3.01
N ARG A 346 -7.98 -12.48 -2.74
CA ARG A 346 -9.22 -12.83 -3.45
C ARG A 346 -10.27 -11.72 -3.38
N MET A 347 -10.46 -11.13 -2.20
CA MET A 347 -11.36 -9.98 -2.02
C MET A 347 -10.93 -8.79 -2.87
N ASN A 348 -9.65 -8.47 -2.86
CA ASN A 348 -9.08 -7.35 -3.62
C ASN A 348 -9.22 -7.54 -5.13
N THR A 349 -9.01 -8.76 -5.65
CA THR A 349 -9.12 -9.04 -7.09
C THR A 349 -10.53 -8.76 -7.62
N ILE A 350 -11.55 -9.13 -6.85
CA ILE A 350 -12.96 -8.89 -7.20
C ILE A 350 -13.28 -7.39 -7.19
N ILE A 351 -12.88 -6.67 -6.12
CA ILE A 351 -13.16 -5.23 -6.02
C ILE A 351 -12.50 -4.45 -7.16
N HIS A 352 -11.29 -4.85 -7.56
CA HIS A 352 -10.53 -4.15 -8.59
C HIS A 352 -10.77 -4.66 -10.01
N ASP A 353 -11.68 -5.61 -10.17
CA ASP A 353 -12.00 -6.22 -11.48
C ASP A 353 -10.71 -6.65 -12.20
N MET A 354 -9.99 -7.56 -11.56
CA MET A 354 -8.68 -8.02 -12.02
C MET A 354 -8.75 -9.44 -12.56
N ASP A 355 -8.14 -9.65 -13.74
CA ASP A 355 -7.91 -10.98 -14.30
C ASP A 355 -6.68 -11.61 -13.62
N VAL A 356 -6.92 -12.34 -12.53
CA VAL A 356 -5.87 -12.90 -11.67
C VAL A 356 -6.15 -14.38 -11.36
N ASP A 357 -5.17 -15.24 -11.64
CA ASP A 357 -5.13 -16.59 -11.08
C ASP A 357 -4.38 -16.56 -9.74
N LEU A 358 -5.11 -16.80 -8.65
CA LEU A 358 -4.57 -16.85 -7.30
C LEU A 358 -4.52 -18.29 -6.80
N GLN A 359 -3.35 -18.73 -6.36
CA GLN A 359 -3.11 -20.06 -5.84
C GLN A 359 -2.59 -20.02 -4.40
N ARG A 360 -3.10 -20.91 -3.54
CA ARG A 360 -2.59 -21.06 -2.18
C ARG A 360 -1.54 -22.14 -2.08
N GLY A 361 -0.41 -21.83 -1.42
CA GLY A 361 0.64 -22.81 -1.13
C GLY A 361 2.02 -22.20 -0.99
N ASP A 362 2.95 -22.99 -0.49
CA ASP A 362 4.36 -22.64 -0.35
C ASP A 362 5.03 -22.59 -1.74
N THR A 363 5.47 -21.42 -2.14
CA THR A 363 6.12 -21.20 -3.45
C THR A 363 7.46 -21.90 -3.56
N MET A 364 8.22 -21.99 -2.49
CA MET A 364 9.52 -22.63 -2.54
C MET A 364 9.39 -24.15 -2.70
N ILE A 365 8.51 -24.77 -1.94
CA ILE A 365 8.32 -26.22 -1.94
C ILE A 365 7.42 -26.67 -3.10
N ASN A 366 6.37 -25.91 -3.38
CA ASN A 366 5.35 -26.28 -4.35
C ASN A 366 4.85 -25.09 -5.17
N PRO A 367 5.69 -24.56 -6.09
CA PRO A 367 5.25 -23.52 -7.01
C PRO A 367 4.10 -24.03 -7.86
N LYS A 368 2.98 -23.30 -7.86
CA LYS A 368 1.70 -23.74 -8.45
C LYS A 368 1.62 -23.52 -9.95
N PHE A 369 2.26 -22.49 -10.46
CA PHE A 369 2.15 -22.11 -11.87
C PHE A 369 3.12 -22.91 -12.73
N ARG A 370 2.58 -23.93 -13.40
CA ARG A 370 3.32 -24.89 -14.25
C ARG A 370 2.64 -25.04 -15.59
N ASP A 371 3.42 -25.32 -16.60
CA ASP A 371 2.93 -25.71 -17.92
C ASP A 371 2.49 -27.18 -17.96
N ALA A 372 1.99 -27.62 -19.10
CA ALA A 372 1.54 -29.00 -19.31
C ALA A 372 2.67 -30.06 -19.17
N THR A 373 3.94 -29.66 -19.23
CA THR A 373 5.11 -30.53 -19.00
C THR A 373 5.52 -30.59 -17.53
N GLY A 374 4.89 -29.79 -16.66
CA GLY A 374 5.25 -29.65 -15.25
C GLY A 374 6.37 -28.66 -14.99
N SER A 375 6.87 -27.96 -16.02
CA SER A 375 7.88 -26.92 -15.89
C SER A 375 7.25 -25.63 -15.38
N LEU A 376 8.06 -24.76 -14.73
CA LEU A 376 7.57 -23.46 -14.25
C LEU A 376 7.09 -22.59 -15.42
N LEU A 377 5.92 -22.00 -15.28
CA LEU A 377 5.49 -20.91 -16.15
C LEU A 377 6.47 -19.74 -16.07
N ARG A 378 6.58 -19.00 -17.16
CA ARG A 378 7.47 -17.84 -17.27
C ARG A 378 6.66 -16.59 -17.57
N PHE A 379 7.01 -15.49 -16.89
CA PHE A 379 6.25 -14.26 -16.87
C PHE A 379 7.09 -13.09 -17.39
N ASP A 380 6.41 -12.11 -18.00
CA ASP A 380 7.05 -10.91 -18.52
C ASP A 380 7.47 -9.96 -17.40
N ILE A 381 6.69 -9.94 -16.32
CA ILE A 381 6.95 -9.16 -15.12
C ILE A 381 6.87 -10.07 -13.90
N VAL A 382 7.89 -10.02 -13.04
CA VAL A 382 7.85 -10.65 -11.72
C VAL A 382 8.04 -9.58 -10.65
N VAL A 383 7.15 -9.53 -9.70
CA VAL A 383 7.24 -8.64 -8.52
C VAL A 383 7.13 -9.47 -7.27
N ALA A 384 7.82 -9.08 -6.21
CA ALA A 384 7.62 -9.68 -4.90
C ALA A 384 8.21 -8.82 -3.77
N ASN A 385 7.63 -8.97 -2.60
CA ASN A 385 8.22 -8.61 -1.33
C ASN A 385 8.18 -9.83 -0.41
N PRO A 386 9.07 -10.82 -0.61
CA PRO A 386 9.10 -12.02 0.22
C PRO A 386 9.56 -11.70 1.64
N MET A 387 9.40 -12.64 2.56
CA MET A 387 9.91 -12.50 3.93
C MET A 387 11.44 -12.35 3.93
N TRP A 388 11.93 -11.23 4.46
CA TRP A 388 13.37 -10.93 4.54
C TRP A 388 14.05 -11.80 5.57
N ASN A 389 15.28 -12.22 5.26
CA ASN A 389 16.10 -13.05 6.14
C ASN A 389 15.39 -14.33 6.61
N GLN A 390 14.40 -14.82 5.86
CA GLN A 390 13.68 -16.04 6.17
C GLN A 390 14.67 -17.20 6.36
N PRO A 391 14.56 -17.99 7.44
CA PRO A 391 15.33 -19.22 7.57
C PRO A 391 15.11 -20.12 6.35
N PHE A 392 16.21 -20.59 5.76
CA PHE A 392 16.20 -21.39 4.55
C PHE A 392 17.14 -22.59 4.68
N ASP A 393 16.61 -23.77 4.37
CA ASP A 393 17.36 -25.02 4.37
C ASP A 393 17.65 -25.44 2.92
N ALA A 394 18.91 -25.27 2.49
CA ALA A 394 19.33 -25.60 1.14
C ALA A 394 19.26 -27.10 0.84
N ASP A 395 19.34 -27.96 1.86
CA ASP A 395 19.35 -29.43 1.67
C ASP A 395 18.02 -29.92 1.11
N LEU A 396 16.91 -29.22 1.42
CA LEU A 396 15.59 -29.50 0.86
C LEU A 396 15.50 -29.27 -0.66
N PHE A 397 16.49 -28.58 -1.25
CA PHE A 397 16.49 -28.18 -2.66
C PHE A 397 17.69 -28.73 -3.45
N THR A 398 18.37 -29.75 -2.90
CA THR A 398 19.50 -30.40 -3.59
C THR A 398 19.06 -31.01 -4.93
N ASP A 399 17.88 -31.62 -4.96
CA ASP A 399 17.25 -32.21 -6.15
C ASP A 399 16.01 -31.40 -6.56
N ASP A 400 16.15 -30.07 -6.67
CA ASP A 400 15.03 -29.20 -7.06
C ASP A 400 14.52 -29.56 -8.46
N PRO A 401 13.24 -30.04 -8.60
CA PRO A 401 12.68 -30.51 -9.87
C PRO A 401 12.56 -29.40 -10.93
N PHE A 402 12.75 -28.14 -10.53
CA PHE A 402 12.63 -26.96 -11.40
C PHE A 402 13.97 -26.35 -11.80
N ASP A 403 15.13 -26.95 -11.38
CA ASP A 403 16.50 -26.49 -11.68
C ASP A 403 16.70 -24.97 -11.35
N ARG A 404 16.08 -24.50 -10.26
CA ARG A 404 16.13 -23.08 -9.87
C ARG A 404 17.49 -22.65 -9.36
N PHE A 405 18.24 -23.54 -8.70
CA PHE A 405 19.39 -23.21 -7.87
C PHE A 405 20.73 -23.64 -8.48
N MET A 406 20.77 -24.74 -9.21
CA MET A 406 22.01 -25.36 -9.68
C MET A 406 22.89 -24.43 -10.54
N LYS A 407 22.30 -23.65 -11.45
CA LYS A 407 23.03 -22.77 -12.37
C LYS A 407 23.86 -21.69 -11.68
N SER A 408 23.43 -21.25 -10.50
CA SER A 408 24.09 -20.23 -9.69
C SER A 408 24.90 -20.83 -8.52
N GLY A 409 25.13 -22.12 -8.53
CA GLY A 409 25.98 -22.82 -7.56
C GLY A 409 25.23 -23.40 -6.36
N GLY A 410 23.90 -23.64 -6.48
CA GLY A 410 23.03 -24.19 -5.45
C GLY A 410 22.31 -23.11 -4.62
N ALA A 411 21.43 -23.54 -3.70
CA ALA A 411 20.73 -22.64 -2.79
C ALA A 411 21.61 -22.15 -1.63
N THR A 412 21.22 -21.06 -0.96
CA THR A 412 21.85 -20.60 0.28
C THR A 412 21.29 -21.38 1.47
N SER A 413 22.12 -21.64 2.49
CA SER A 413 21.65 -22.09 3.79
C SER A 413 21.61 -20.92 4.77
N GLY A 414 20.62 -20.94 5.65
CA GLY A 414 20.41 -19.94 6.71
C GLY A 414 19.48 -18.82 6.33
N ARG A 415 19.62 -18.16 5.17
CA ARG A 415 18.75 -17.06 4.71
C ARG A 415 18.27 -17.27 3.28
N GLY A 416 16.99 -17.01 3.05
CA GLY A 416 16.29 -17.27 1.79
C GLY A 416 16.36 -16.15 0.75
N ASP A 417 16.96 -14.98 1.05
CA ASP A 417 16.89 -13.80 0.17
C ASP A 417 17.36 -14.11 -1.27
N TRP A 418 18.48 -14.78 -1.41
CA TRP A 418 18.99 -15.17 -2.73
C TRP A 418 18.25 -16.36 -3.33
N ALA A 419 17.65 -17.24 -2.52
CA ALA A 419 16.79 -18.30 -3.03
C ALA A 419 15.54 -17.72 -3.71
N TRP A 420 14.97 -16.65 -3.15
CA TRP A 420 13.87 -15.91 -3.79
C TRP A 420 14.28 -15.31 -5.14
N LEU A 421 15.47 -14.72 -5.24
CA LEU A 421 15.99 -14.18 -6.51
C LEU A 421 16.26 -15.27 -7.55
N GLN A 422 16.76 -16.46 -7.12
CA GLN A 422 16.93 -17.62 -7.99
C GLN A 422 15.57 -18.11 -8.52
N HIS A 423 14.54 -18.17 -7.66
CA HIS A 423 13.17 -18.47 -8.09
C HIS A 423 12.62 -17.41 -9.06
N THR A 424 12.87 -16.11 -8.78
CA THR A 424 12.49 -15.01 -9.67
C THR A 424 13.04 -15.23 -11.08
N ILE A 425 14.35 -15.51 -11.21
CA ILE A 425 14.98 -15.75 -12.51
C ILE A 425 14.39 -16.99 -13.20
N ALA A 426 14.06 -18.06 -12.46
CA ALA A 426 13.47 -19.26 -13.03
C ALA A 426 12.08 -19.02 -13.61
N THR A 427 11.31 -18.11 -13.01
CA THR A 427 9.95 -17.76 -13.44
C THR A 427 9.86 -16.56 -14.39
N MET A 428 10.97 -15.88 -14.69
CA MET A 428 10.99 -14.81 -15.71
C MET A 428 11.05 -15.38 -17.13
N SER A 429 10.31 -14.80 -18.07
CA SER A 429 10.45 -15.04 -19.50
C SER A 429 11.82 -14.57 -20.01
N ASP A 430 12.20 -14.94 -21.24
CA ASP A 430 13.51 -14.58 -21.81
C ASP A 430 13.66 -13.07 -22.05
N GLY A 431 12.56 -12.35 -22.17
CA GLY A 431 12.49 -10.89 -22.22
C GLY A 431 12.01 -10.23 -20.91
N GLY A 432 11.83 -11.05 -19.87
CA GLY A 432 11.22 -10.64 -18.62
C GLY A 432 12.09 -9.70 -17.78
N ARG A 433 11.40 -8.94 -16.94
CA ARG A 433 11.98 -8.03 -15.96
C ARG A 433 11.32 -8.22 -14.60
N ALA A 434 12.05 -7.93 -13.53
CA ALA A 434 11.52 -8.09 -12.17
C ALA A 434 11.94 -6.97 -11.24
N ALA A 435 11.15 -6.74 -10.21
CA ALA A 435 11.50 -5.92 -9.07
C ALA A 435 11.18 -6.69 -7.78
N VAL A 436 12.19 -6.89 -6.93
CA VAL A 436 12.05 -7.63 -5.67
C VAL A 436 12.55 -6.77 -4.53
N VAL A 437 11.74 -6.66 -3.49
CA VAL A 437 12.11 -5.93 -2.26
C VAL A 437 12.78 -6.88 -1.29
N LEU A 438 13.97 -6.50 -0.80
CA LEU A 438 14.75 -7.29 0.15
C LEU A 438 15.37 -6.41 1.23
N ASP A 439 15.89 -7.04 2.26
CA ASP A 439 16.78 -6.41 3.24
C ASP A 439 18.06 -5.89 2.58
N MET A 440 18.57 -4.74 3.03
CA MET A 440 19.82 -4.18 2.49
C MET A 440 21.01 -5.14 2.61
N GLY A 441 21.00 -6.03 3.60
CA GLY A 441 22.01 -7.06 3.75
C GLY A 441 22.13 -7.98 2.53
N ALA A 442 21.06 -8.22 1.78
CA ALA A 442 21.10 -9.08 0.58
C ALA A 442 22.14 -8.62 -0.45
N VAL A 443 22.40 -7.31 -0.57
CA VAL A 443 23.34 -6.74 -1.53
C VAL A 443 24.74 -6.50 -0.97
N THR A 444 24.97 -6.79 0.33
CA THR A 444 26.25 -6.51 1.02
C THR A 444 26.88 -7.72 1.70
N ARG A 445 26.07 -8.67 2.21
CA ARG A 445 26.59 -9.82 2.99
C ARG A 445 27.66 -10.58 2.22
N GLY A 446 28.69 -10.97 2.95
CA GLY A 446 29.84 -11.71 2.43
C GLY A 446 30.87 -10.88 1.67
N SER A 447 30.57 -9.65 1.24
CA SER A 447 31.52 -8.78 0.54
C SER A 447 32.65 -8.33 1.47
N GLY A 448 33.91 -8.38 0.98
CA GLY A 448 35.10 -8.05 1.76
C GLY A 448 35.53 -9.16 2.73
N SER A 449 34.78 -10.26 2.84
CA SER A 449 35.15 -11.41 3.66
C SER A 449 36.24 -12.24 2.97
N LYS A 450 37.24 -12.71 3.75
CA LYS A 450 38.23 -13.68 3.27
C LYS A 450 37.67 -15.10 3.15
N ASN A 451 36.55 -15.37 3.85
CA ASN A 451 35.90 -16.68 3.83
C ASN A 451 35.02 -16.83 2.59
N ASP A 452 34.83 -18.06 2.16
CA ASP A 452 33.83 -18.37 1.15
C ASP A 452 32.43 -18.07 1.67
N ASP A 453 31.64 -17.28 0.90
CA ASP A 453 30.30 -16.89 1.28
C ASP A 453 29.33 -17.21 0.13
N LYS A 454 28.35 -18.04 0.43
CA LYS A 454 27.41 -18.54 -0.56
C LYS A 454 26.53 -17.45 -1.16
N GLU A 455 26.04 -16.49 -0.34
CA GLU A 455 25.22 -15.39 -0.83
C GLU A 455 26.01 -14.49 -1.77
N ARG A 456 27.28 -14.16 -1.40
CA ARG A 456 28.18 -13.41 -2.27
C ARG A 456 28.45 -14.15 -3.59
N ASN A 457 28.65 -15.47 -3.57
CA ASN A 457 28.91 -16.26 -4.77
C ASN A 457 27.68 -16.31 -5.71
N ILE A 458 26.47 -16.42 -5.18
CA ILE A 458 25.26 -16.33 -5.99
C ILE A 458 25.12 -14.92 -6.56
N ARG A 459 25.31 -13.87 -5.76
CA ARG A 459 25.30 -12.47 -6.21
C ARG A 459 26.33 -12.22 -7.31
N LYS A 460 27.54 -12.77 -7.16
CA LYS A 460 28.55 -12.77 -8.20
C LYS A 460 28.02 -13.35 -9.52
N TRP A 461 27.39 -14.53 -9.47
CA TRP A 461 26.81 -15.15 -10.66
C TRP A 461 25.77 -14.25 -11.33
N PHE A 462 24.87 -13.61 -10.56
CA PHE A 462 23.88 -12.68 -11.11
C PHE A 462 24.53 -11.46 -11.78
N VAL A 463 25.59 -10.92 -11.19
CA VAL A 463 26.36 -9.78 -11.72
C VAL A 463 27.08 -10.18 -13.02
N GLU A 464 27.79 -11.31 -13.00
CA GLU A 464 28.57 -11.80 -14.16
C GLU A 464 27.67 -12.26 -15.33
N LYS A 465 26.45 -12.70 -15.04
CA LYS A 465 25.44 -13.00 -16.07
C LYS A 465 24.66 -11.77 -16.54
N ASP A 466 25.03 -10.59 -16.06
CA ASP A 466 24.42 -9.30 -16.41
C ASP A 466 22.90 -9.25 -16.16
N LEU A 467 22.43 -9.92 -15.10
CA LEU A 467 21.01 -10.03 -14.76
C LEU A 467 20.49 -8.86 -13.91
N ILE A 468 21.36 -8.23 -13.10
CA ILE A 468 21.00 -7.11 -12.23
C ILE A 468 21.05 -5.81 -13.04
N GLU A 469 19.90 -5.17 -13.25
CA GLU A 469 19.80 -3.89 -13.95
C GLU A 469 19.97 -2.71 -12.98
N GLY A 470 19.40 -2.80 -11.78
CA GLY A 470 19.52 -1.73 -10.80
C GLY A 470 19.31 -2.18 -9.36
N VAL A 471 19.78 -1.38 -8.43
CA VAL A 471 19.52 -1.48 -6.99
C VAL A 471 19.10 -0.11 -6.47
N ILE A 472 17.95 -0.04 -5.81
CA ILE A 472 17.43 1.20 -5.21
C ILE A 472 17.42 1.02 -3.70
N LEU A 473 18.19 1.85 -2.99
CA LEU A 473 18.15 1.93 -1.54
C LEU A 473 16.97 2.82 -1.11
N LEU A 474 16.05 2.25 -0.36
CA LEU A 474 14.89 2.95 0.17
C LEU A 474 15.22 3.67 1.50
N PRO A 475 14.44 4.68 1.90
CA PRO A 475 14.55 5.29 3.22
C PRO A 475 14.32 4.29 4.36
N GLU A 476 14.95 4.58 5.50
CA GLU A 476 14.66 3.86 6.74
C GLU A 476 13.23 4.12 7.22
N ASN A 477 12.73 3.22 8.05
CA ASN A 477 11.43 3.35 8.72
C ASN A 477 10.23 3.53 7.77
N LEU A 478 10.27 2.95 6.56
CA LEU A 478 9.12 2.84 5.65
C LEU A 478 8.26 1.62 5.98
N PHE A 479 8.89 0.47 6.23
CA PHE A 479 8.21 -0.81 6.44
C PHE A 479 7.69 -0.92 7.86
N TYR A 480 6.46 -1.45 8.03
CA TYR A 480 5.77 -1.44 9.32
C TYR A 480 6.50 -2.25 10.39
N ASN A 481 7.07 -3.40 10.05
CA ASN A 481 7.64 -4.35 10.99
C ASN A 481 9.14 -4.16 11.26
N THR A 482 9.78 -3.18 10.60
CA THR A 482 11.20 -2.89 10.78
C THR A 482 11.50 -1.40 10.62
N THR A 483 12.55 -0.93 11.25
CA THR A 483 13.13 0.38 10.99
C THR A 483 14.24 0.32 9.93
N ALA A 484 14.70 -0.88 9.57
CA ALA A 484 15.76 -1.06 8.60
C ALA A 484 15.34 -0.56 7.20
N ALA A 485 16.31 -0.06 6.47
CA ALA A 485 16.13 0.28 5.07
C ALA A 485 16.00 -0.98 4.22
N GLY A 486 15.03 -1.01 3.30
CA GLY A 486 14.93 -2.02 2.27
C GLY A 486 15.67 -1.61 0.99
N VAL A 487 15.91 -2.58 0.12
CA VAL A 487 16.37 -2.35 -1.25
C VAL A 487 15.39 -2.94 -2.25
N ILE A 488 15.18 -2.26 -3.38
CA ILE A 488 14.52 -2.85 -4.54
C ILE A 488 15.62 -3.33 -5.49
N LEU A 489 15.69 -4.64 -5.70
CA LEU A 489 16.58 -5.25 -6.68
C LEU A 489 15.83 -5.43 -8.00
N ILE A 490 16.35 -4.84 -9.07
CA ILE A 490 15.74 -4.87 -10.40
C ILE A 490 16.53 -5.82 -11.29
N LEU A 491 15.86 -6.85 -11.77
CA LEU A 491 16.40 -7.86 -12.67
C LEU A 491 15.85 -7.68 -14.07
N ASN A 492 16.70 -7.90 -15.08
CA ASN A 492 16.30 -7.83 -16.48
C ASN A 492 17.11 -8.85 -17.31
N LYS A 493 16.41 -9.82 -17.89
CA LYS A 493 17.06 -10.82 -18.76
C LYS A 493 17.42 -10.27 -20.14
N ARG A 494 16.82 -9.16 -20.55
CA ARG A 494 17.03 -8.58 -21.87
C ARG A 494 17.30 -7.07 -21.79
N LYS A 495 18.40 -6.72 -21.12
CA LYS A 495 18.84 -5.33 -21.02
C LYS A 495 19.03 -4.70 -22.41
N PRO A 496 18.60 -3.46 -22.66
CA PRO A 496 18.93 -2.74 -23.88
C PRO A 496 20.45 -2.56 -24.00
N ALA A 497 20.95 -2.41 -25.23
CA ALA A 497 22.39 -2.33 -25.52
C ALA A 497 23.12 -1.26 -24.68
N THR A 498 22.47 -0.13 -24.41
CA THR A 498 23.01 0.98 -23.60
C THR A 498 23.21 0.63 -22.13
N ARG A 499 22.49 -0.40 -21.62
CA ARG A 499 22.50 -0.83 -20.22
C ARG A 499 23.27 -2.13 -19.99
N LYS A 500 23.72 -2.81 -21.06
CA LYS A 500 24.50 -4.07 -20.95
C LYS A 500 25.78 -3.84 -20.17
N ASN A 501 26.12 -4.80 -19.31
CA ASN A 501 27.29 -4.79 -18.43
C ASN A 501 27.36 -3.54 -17.52
N LYS A 502 26.20 -2.97 -17.18
CA LYS A 502 26.07 -1.84 -16.27
C LYS A 502 24.99 -2.10 -15.23
N ILE A 503 25.13 -1.50 -14.06
CA ILE A 503 24.18 -1.55 -12.97
C ILE A 503 23.93 -0.12 -12.49
N LEU A 504 22.67 0.27 -12.42
CA LEU A 504 22.26 1.55 -11.86
C LEU A 504 22.08 1.41 -10.35
N LEU A 505 22.75 2.25 -9.57
CA LEU A 505 22.63 2.31 -8.13
C LEU A 505 21.98 3.63 -7.75
N LEU A 506 20.79 3.57 -7.13
CA LEU A 506 20.01 4.73 -6.75
C LEU A 506 19.89 4.79 -5.23
N ASN A 507 20.30 5.90 -4.63
CA ASN A 507 20.23 6.14 -3.19
C ASN A 507 19.08 7.08 -2.86
N ALA A 508 17.93 6.51 -2.48
CA ALA A 508 16.75 7.26 -2.06
C ALA A 508 16.66 7.45 -0.53
N SER A 509 17.71 7.10 0.24
CA SER A 509 17.65 7.07 1.71
C SER A 509 17.24 8.40 2.36
N ARG A 510 17.45 9.55 1.69
CA ARG A 510 17.05 10.88 2.16
C ARG A 510 15.75 11.41 1.51
N ARG A 511 15.14 10.65 0.59
CA ARG A 511 13.92 11.04 -0.13
C ARG A 511 12.69 10.50 0.59
N PHE A 512 12.23 11.21 1.60
CA PHE A 512 11.01 10.85 2.34
C PHE A 512 10.42 12.02 3.08
N THR A 513 9.13 11.96 3.33
CA THR A 513 8.45 12.81 4.29
C THR A 513 8.39 12.09 5.64
N LYS A 514 8.84 12.77 6.69
CA LYS A 514 8.83 12.21 8.05
C LYS A 514 7.39 12.05 8.53
N GLY A 515 7.02 10.85 8.94
CA GLY A 515 5.70 10.50 9.45
C GLY A 515 5.73 9.84 10.82
N LYS A 516 4.55 9.69 11.42
CA LYS A 516 4.33 8.89 12.64
C LYS A 516 3.18 7.94 12.35
N PRO A 517 3.32 6.62 12.53
CA PRO A 517 4.50 5.92 13.08
C PRO A 517 5.63 5.69 12.05
N LYS A 518 5.40 5.88 10.75
CA LYS A 518 6.32 5.55 9.67
C LYS A 518 6.59 6.74 8.74
N ASN A 519 7.79 6.76 8.15
CA ASN A 519 8.10 7.64 7.03
C ASN A 519 7.30 7.21 5.80
N HIS A 520 7.16 8.08 4.80
CA HIS A 520 6.47 7.77 3.55
C HIS A 520 7.08 8.53 2.38
N LEU A 521 6.93 7.97 1.17
CA LEU A 521 7.22 8.62 -0.10
C LEU A 521 5.97 9.33 -0.61
N THR A 522 6.11 10.56 -1.05
CA THR A 522 5.02 11.26 -1.72
C THR A 522 4.88 10.79 -3.18
N PRO A 523 3.75 11.04 -3.86
CA PRO A 523 3.61 10.78 -5.29
C PRO A 523 4.70 11.48 -6.14
N ALA A 524 5.14 12.67 -5.72
CA ALA A 524 6.23 13.39 -6.35
C ALA A 524 7.58 12.66 -6.19
N ASP A 525 7.88 12.14 -4.99
CA ASP A 525 9.08 11.33 -4.76
C ASP A 525 9.08 10.06 -5.62
N ILE A 526 7.93 9.36 -5.72
CA ILE A 526 7.79 8.16 -6.55
C ILE A 526 8.07 8.49 -8.02
N SER A 527 7.48 9.56 -8.55
CA SER A 527 7.66 10.00 -9.93
C SER A 527 9.12 10.39 -10.21
N ASP A 528 9.75 11.14 -9.31
CA ASP A 528 11.15 11.58 -9.43
C ASP A 528 12.12 10.40 -9.40
N LEU A 529 11.96 9.48 -8.45
CA LEU A 529 12.80 8.28 -8.34
C LEU A 529 12.64 7.36 -9.58
N ALA A 530 11.41 7.15 -10.05
CA ALA A 530 11.16 6.38 -11.27
C ALA A 530 11.76 7.09 -12.50
N LYS A 531 11.68 8.41 -12.59
CA LYS A 531 12.29 9.20 -13.65
C LYS A 531 13.81 9.03 -13.65
N HIS A 532 14.48 9.16 -12.52
CA HIS A 532 15.93 8.95 -12.39
C HIS A 532 16.35 7.55 -12.86
N TYR A 533 15.56 6.52 -12.54
CA TYR A 533 15.82 5.17 -13.04
C TYR A 533 15.70 5.08 -14.57
N HIS A 534 14.70 5.72 -15.18
CA HIS A 534 14.47 5.66 -16.62
C HIS A 534 15.42 6.52 -17.42
N ASP A 535 15.78 7.71 -16.93
CA ASP A 535 16.74 8.62 -17.56
C ASP A 535 18.12 7.99 -17.72
N TRP A 536 18.45 7.01 -16.86
CA TRP A 536 19.68 6.23 -16.93
C TRP A 536 20.95 7.09 -17.03
N ALA A 537 21.08 8.05 -16.13
CA ALA A 537 22.20 8.99 -16.07
C ALA A 537 22.73 9.13 -14.64
N ASP A 538 24.03 9.38 -14.49
CA ASP A 538 24.61 9.72 -13.19
C ASP A 538 24.02 11.04 -12.69
N VAL A 539 23.65 11.06 -11.40
CA VAL A 539 23.14 12.24 -10.69
C VAL A 539 23.82 12.30 -9.33
N ASP A 540 24.53 13.38 -9.07
CA ASP A 540 25.26 13.54 -7.82
C ASP A 540 24.35 13.38 -6.60
N GLY A 541 24.80 12.56 -5.66
CA GLY A 541 24.05 12.26 -4.44
C GLY A 541 22.81 11.40 -4.60
N ILE A 542 22.44 10.98 -5.83
CA ILE A 542 21.20 10.21 -6.07
C ILE A 542 21.46 8.95 -6.89
N VAL A 543 22.13 9.06 -8.05
CA VAL A 543 22.32 7.94 -8.98
C VAL A 543 23.79 7.78 -9.37
N ARG A 544 24.25 6.55 -9.37
CA ARG A 544 25.54 6.14 -9.94
C ARG A 544 25.37 4.93 -10.83
N ILE A 545 25.87 5.01 -12.06
CA ILE A 545 25.93 3.88 -12.98
C ILE A 545 27.33 3.28 -12.93
N ILE A 546 27.44 2.04 -12.49
CA ILE A 546 28.70 1.30 -12.43
C ILE A 546 28.76 0.27 -13.54
N LYS A 547 29.98 -0.09 -13.96
CA LYS A 547 30.21 -1.26 -14.82
C LYS A 547 30.22 -2.53 -13.97
N THR A 548 29.90 -3.66 -14.58
CA THR A 548 30.00 -4.97 -13.93
C THR A 548 31.44 -5.21 -13.38
N ALA A 549 32.46 -4.72 -14.08
CA ALA A 549 33.86 -4.81 -13.63
C ALA A 549 34.12 -4.02 -12.34
N ASP A 550 33.42 -2.88 -12.15
CA ASP A 550 33.57 -2.08 -10.92
C ASP A 550 32.97 -2.86 -9.72
N ALA A 551 31.84 -3.54 -9.94
CA ALA A 551 31.22 -4.39 -8.93
C ALA A 551 32.15 -5.57 -8.52
N VAL A 552 32.89 -6.15 -9.47
CA VAL A 552 33.92 -7.16 -9.16
C VAL A 552 35.00 -6.60 -8.25
N GLY A 553 35.49 -5.37 -8.52
CA GLY A 553 36.48 -4.68 -7.69
C GLY A 553 36.02 -4.40 -6.26
N ALA A 554 34.70 -4.25 -6.05
CA ALA A 554 34.08 -4.09 -4.73
C ALA A 554 33.60 -5.42 -4.12
N ASP A 555 34.11 -6.54 -4.59
CA ASP A 555 33.70 -7.88 -4.15
C ASP A 555 32.16 -8.06 -4.16
N TYR A 556 31.56 -7.61 -5.25
CA TYR A 556 30.11 -7.67 -5.52
C TYR A 556 29.22 -6.95 -4.48
N ASN A 557 29.76 -5.97 -3.76
CA ASN A 557 28.96 -5.08 -2.91
C ASN A 557 28.18 -4.11 -3.79
N LEU A 558 26.86 -4.23 -3.79
CA LEU A 558 25.94 -3.43 -4.60
C LEU A 558 25.15 -2.42 -3.77
N SER A 559 25.56 -2.12 -2.55
CA SER A 559 24.89 -1.12 -1.71
C SER A 559 24.96 0.26 -2.35
N PRO A 560 23.85 0.91 -2.71
CA PRO A 560 23.89 2.26 -3.25
C PRO A 560 24.57 3.27 -2.31
N ALA A 561 24.53 3.04 -0.99
CA ALA A 561 25.20 3.92 -0.03
C ALA A 561 26.75 3.91 -0.17
N LEU A 562 27.33 2.84 -0.70
CA LEU A 562 28.77 2.75 -0.97
C LEU A 562 29.17 3.57 -2.21
N TRP A 563 28.32 3.58 -3.23
CA TRP A 563 28.65 4.09 -4.56
C TRP A 563 28.14 5.51 -4.82
N VAL A 564 27.09 5.90 -4.14
CA VAL A 564 26.43 7.21 -4.27
C VAL A 564 26.77 8.04 -3.05
N THR A 565 27.82 8.85 -3.16
CA THR A 565 28.22 9.76 -2.09
C THR A 565 27.16 10.85 -1.96
N GLN A 566 26.48 10.89 -0.84
CA GLN A 566 25.55 11.97 -0.55
C GLN A 566 26.32 13.17 -0.03
N PRO A 567 25.95 14.41 -0.41
CA PRO A 567 26.51 15.61 0.17
C PRO A 567 26.32 15.55 1.69
N ASP A 568 27.39 15.73 2.42
CA ASP A 568 27.33 15.76 3.87
C ASP A 568 26.99 17.20 4.30
N ASP A 569 25.74 17.42 4.75
CA ASP A 569 25.27 18.71 5.23
C ASP A 569 25.83 19.06 6.62
N LYS A 570 26.67 18.19 7.21
CA LYS A 570 27.31 18.46 8.48
C LYS A 570 28.68 19.08 8.24
N GLU A 571 28.91 20.25 8.82
CA GLU A 571 30.26 20.74 9.01
C GLU A 571 31.07 19.67 9.75
N HIS A 572 31.98 19.02 9.04
CA HIS A 572 32.88 18.05 9.65
C HIS A 572 33.82 18.79 10.59
N ARG A 573 33.68 18.54 11.88
CA ARG A 573 34.66 18.95 12.85
C ARG A 573 36.00 18.32 12.48
N SER A 574 37.07 19.09 12.54
CA SER A 574 38.39 18.57 12.24
C SER A 574 38.77 17.43 13.20
N ILE A 575 39.55 16.48 12.72
CA ILE A 575 40.05 15.37 13.55
C ILE A 575 40.75 15.94 14.81
N LYS A 576 41.40 17.08 14.68
CA LYS A 576 42.07 17.78 15.78
C LYS A 576 41.09 18.27 16.86
N GLU A 577 39.93 18.78 16.47
CA GLU A 577 38.89 19.21 17.41
C GLU A 577 38.24 18.00 18.10
N ILE A 578 37.96 16.93 17.36
CA ILE A 578 37.41 15.69 17.92
C ILE A 578 38.40 15.06 18.91
N MET A 579 39.68 15.01 18.57
CA MET A 579 40.73 14.53 19.46
C MET A 579 40.89 15.41 20.70
N GLY A 580 40.72 16.71 20.57
CA GLY A 580 40.72 17.65 21.70
C GLY A 580 39.60 17.35 22.71
N ASP A 581 38.37 17.18 22.18
CA ASP A 581 37.22 16.84 23.02
C ASP A 581 37.35 15.46 23.71
N LEU A 582 37.90 14.47 22.97
CA LEU A 582 38.15 13.14 23.56
C LEU A 582 39.17 13.20 24.70
N LEU A 583 40.23 13.99 24.58
CA LEU A 583 41.20 14.18 25.66
C LEU A 583 40.61 14.91 26.87
N GLU A 584 39.74 15.89 26.61
CA GLU A 584 39.02 16.59 27.69
C GLU A 584 38.05 15.67 28.42
N LEU A 585 37.29 14.85 27.68
CA LEU A 585 36.36 13.86 28.24
C LEU A 585 37.12 12.80 29.06
N ASP A 586 38.27 12.33 28.59
CA ASP A 586 39.12 11.35 29.32
C ASP A 586 39.67 11.95 30.62
N SER A 587 40.10 13.23 30.58
CA SER A 587 40.52 13.93 31.80
C SER A 587 39.39 14.05 32.83
N ARG A 588 38.19 14.45 32.39
CA ARG A 588 37.00 14.52 33.25
C ARG A 588 36.60 13.16 33.81
N ALA A 589 36.68 12.10 33.02
CA ALA A 589 36.40 10.74 33.49
C ALA A 589 37.36 10.34 34.61
N ARG A 590 38.64 10.62 34.47
CA ARG A 590 39.64 10.34 35.52
C ARG A 590 39.43 11.14 36.82
N GLU A 591 39.01 12.42 36.69
CA GLU A 591 38.64 13.23 37.86
C GLU A 591 37.44 12.66 38.60
N ILE A 592 36.41 12.20 37.85
CA ILE A 592 35.23 11.55 38.45
C ILE A 592 35.61 10.24 39.10
N ASP A 593 36.42 9.40 38.44
CA ASP A 593 36.90 8.13 39.01
C ASP A 593 37.70 8.34 40.29
N SER A 594 38.56 9.36 40.33
CA SER A 594 39.35 9.73 41.51
C SER A 594 38.44 10.19 42.66
N ALA A 595 37.46 11.04 42.37
CA ALA A 595 36.48 11.51 43.34
C ALA A 595 35.61 10.37 43.91
N LEU A 596 35.21 9.43 43.03
CA LEU A 596 34.47 8.23 43.41
C LEU A 596 35.30 7.32 44.32
N ALA A 597 36.59 7.11 43.99
CA ALA A 597 37.52 6.34 44.81
C ALA A 597 37.71 6.97 46.19
N GLU A 598 37.85 8.30 46.28
CA GLU A 598 37.92 9.01 47.55
C GLU A 598 36.64 8.91 48.39
N MET A 599 35.45 8.89 47.75
CA MET A 599 34.19 8.69 48.47
C MET A 599 34.05 7.27 48.99
N LEU A 600 34.47 6.26 48.20
CA LEU A 600 34.41 4.85 48.59
C LEU A 600 35.38 4.52 49.77
N VAL A 601 36.51 5.22 49.87
CA VAL A 601 37.45 5.06 51.01
C VAL A 601 36.90 5.68 52.32
N LYS A 602 35.92 6.60 52.21
CA LYS A 602 35.28 7.26 53.37
C LYS A 602 34.01 6.53 53.83
N LEU A 603 33.55 5.56 53.12
CA LEU A 603 32.49 4.62 53.48
C LEU A 603 33.08 3.37 54.18
#